data_5d17ae241f5f6837d17c49473641d5fd
#
_entry.id   5d17ae241f5f6837d17c49473641d5fd
#
_cell.length_a   1.000
_cell.length_b   1.000
_cell.length_c   1.000
_cell.angle_alpha   90.00
_cell.angle_beta   90.00
_cell.angle_gamma   90.00
#
_symmetry.space_group_name_H-M   'P 1'
#
loop_
_entity.id
_entity.type
_entity.pdbx_description
1 polymer ?
#
loop_
_entity_poly.entity_id
_entity_poly.type
_entity_poly.pdbx_seq_one_letter_code
_entity_poly.pdbx_strand_id
1 'polypeptide(L)'
;MHNTSLSGISADALNALLDDAFGTDRYTRTAYLLRKGMAAIDHLSFGILDEGELMASIQCWPVRVGKADLILVGPVAVASNRQNEGLGTQLMRLMLHAATPQDAPMVMIGDPEYYGRFGFSSNDTSGWTLPGPWESRRLLLRNSHMVALPTHGMLGPAD
;
A
#
# COMPACT_ATOMS: atom_id res chain seq x y z
N MET A 1 -16.26 -0.46 -16.95
CA MET A 1 -15.27 -0.49 -15.83
C MET A 1 -14.16 0.50 -16.13
N HIS A 2 -13.84 1.36 -15.19
CA HIS A 2 -12.80 2.37 -15.40
C HIS A 2 -12.05 2.72 -14.12
N ASN A 3 -10.82 3.22 -14.32
CA ASN A 3 -9.96 3.68 -13.23
C ASN A 3 -10.31 5.11 -12.82
N THR A 4 -10.14 5.43 -11.54
CA THR A 4 -10.36 6.78 -11.03
C THR A 4 -9.42 7.05 -9.86
N SER A 5 -9.17 8.34 -9.57
CA SER A 5 -8.54 8.73 -8.32
C SER A 5 -9.48 8.44 -7.16
N LEU A 6 -8.94 7.99 -6.02
CA LEU A 6 -9.77 7.79 -4.82
C LEU A 6 -10.25 9.09 -4.21
N SER A 7 -9.66 10.23 -4.55
CA SER A 7 -10.10 11.52 -4.02
C SER A 7 -11.56 11.84 -4.37
N GLY A 8 -12.10 11.27 -5.45
CA GLY A 8 -13.49 11.44 -5.85
C GLY A 8 -14.45 10.40 -5.28
N ILE A 9 -13.96 9.44 -4.50
CA ILE A 9 -14.77 8.36 -3.95
C ILE A 9 -15.14 8.68 -2.51
N SER A 10 -16.41 8.44 -2.14
CA SER A 10 -16.85 8.69 -0.76
C SER A 10 -16.15 7.76 0.23
N ALA A 11 -15.96 8.26 1.46
CA ALA A 11 -15.40 7.45 2.53
C ALA A 11 -16.25 6.22 2.82
N ASP A 12 -17.59 6.34 2.71
CA ASP A 12 -18.50 5.21 2.94
C ASP A 12 -18.30 4.10 1.90
N ALA A 13 -18.16 4.45 0.63
CA ALA A 13 -17.93 3.46 -0.43
C ALA A 13 -16.59 2.75 -0.24
N LEU A 14 -15.55 3.49 0.10
CA LEU A 14 -14.22 2.91 0.35
C LEU A 14 -14.23 2.01 1.57
N ASN A 15 -14.83 2.43 2.68
CA ASN A 15 -14.92 1.63 3.89
C ASN A 15 -15.72 0.35 3.66
N ALA A 16 -16.80 0.41 2.88
CA ALA A 16 -17.58 -0.78 2.53
C ALA A 16 -16.74 -1.80 1.76
N LEU A 17 -15.92 -1.35 0.81
CA LEU A 17 -15.01 -2.21 0.07
C LEU A 17 -13.95 -2.83 1.00
N LEU A 18 -13.36 -2.04 1.87
CA LEU A 18 -12.32 -2.53 2.79
C LEU A 18 -12.89 -3.51 3.81
N ASP A 19 -14.10 -3.28 4.31
CA ASP A 19 -14.78 -4.22 5.20
C ASP A 19 -15.07 -5.56 4.49
N ASP A 20 -15.51 -5.48 3.24
CA ASP A 20 -15.77 -6.68 2.42
C ASP A 20 -14.49 -7.48 2.17
N ALA A 21 -13.39 -6.80 1.85
CA ALA A 21 -12.13 -7.44 1.49
C ALA A 21 -11.37 -8.00 2.70
N PHE A 22 -11.39 -7.31 3.84
CA PHE A 22 -10.51 -7.58 4.98
C PHE A 22 -11.22 -7.81 6.31
N GLY A 23 -12.52 -7.56 6.39
CA GLY A 23 -13.28 -7.65 7.63
C GLY A 23 -13.34 -6.35 8.40
N THR A 24 -14.31 -6.25 9.31
CA THR A 24 -14.55 -5.03 10.10
C THR A 24 -13.52 -4.83 11.21
N ASP A 25 -12.75 -5.89 11.55
CA ASP A 25 -11.67 -5.83 12.53
C ASP A 25 -10.30 -5.46 11.93
N ARG A 26 -10.26 -5.04 10.69
CA ARG A 26 -9.03 -4.74 9.95
C ARG A 26 -8.11 -3.73 10.64
N TYR A 27 -8.66 -2.84 11.46
CA TYR A 27 -7.91 -1.78 12.13
C TYR A 27 -6.87 -2.28 13.13
N THR A 28 -6.93 -3.54 13.52
CA THR A 28 -5.94 -4.15 14.43
C THR A 28 -4.69 -4.62 13.72
N ARG A 29 -4.67 -4.61 12.38
CA ARG A 29 -3.52 -5.07 11.60
C ARG A 29 -2.36 -4.08 11.69
N THR A 30 -1.14 -4.60 11.64
CA THR A 30 0.09 -3.80 11.74
C THR A 30 0.14 -2.68 10.70
N ALA A 31 -0.33 -2.93 9.47
CA ALA A 31 -0.35 -1.90 8.42
C ALA A 31 -1.14 -0.65 8.83
N TYR A 32 -2.20 -0.80 9.60
CA TYR A 32 -2.97 0.35 10.09
C TYR A 32 -2.22 1.16 11.13
N LEU A 33 -1.38 0.50 11.93
CA LEU A 33 -0.53 1.20 12.90
C LEU A 33 0.53 2.04 12.20
N LEU A 34 1.04 1.57 11.06
CA LEU A 34 2.06 2.25 10.27
C LEU A 34 1.57 3.57 9.66
N ARG A 35 0.26 3.71 9.44
CA ARG A 35 -0.33 4.90 8.80
C ARG A 35 -1.19 5.74 9.74
N LYS A 36 -1.14 5.45 11.03
CA LYS A 36 -2.00 6.11 12.02
C LYS A 36 -1.82 7.61 11.98
N GLY A 37 -2.93 8.33 11.82
CA GLY A 37 -2.92 9.78 11.76
C GLY A 37 -2.53 10.37 10.41
N MET A 38 -2.20 9.53 9.42
CA MET A 38 -1.79 10.00 8.08
C MET A 38 -2.96 10.03 7.13
N ALA A 39 -2.91 10.96 6.17
CA ALA A 39 -3.82 10.99 5.04
C ALA A 39 -3.19 10.21 3.86
N ALA A 40 -4.03 9.55 3.08
CA ALA A 40 -3.55 8.87 1.88
C ALA A 40 -2.96 9.87 0.88
N ILE A 41 -1.96 9.40 0.12
CA ILE A 41 -1.30 10.20 -0.92
C ILE A 41 -2.19 10.16 -2.17
N ASP A 42 -2.83 11.27 -2.49
CA ASP A 42 -3.85 11.33 -3.55
C ASP A 42 -3.34 10.89 -4.92
N HIS A 43 -2.17 11.34 -5.34
CA HIS A 43 -1.66 11.03 -6.68
C HIS A 43 -1.21 9.57 -6.85
N LEU A 44 -1.18 8.80 -5.76
CA LEU A 44 -0.80 7.39 -5.76
C LEU A 44 -1.95 6.47 -5.30
N SER A 45 -3.15 7.01 -5.12
CA SER A 45 -4.29 6.26 -4.58
C SER A 45 -5.42 6.24 -5.61
N PHE A 46 -5.82 5.02 -6.01
CA PHE A 46 -6.72 4.80 -7.13
C PHE A 46 -7.81 3.79 -6.80
N GLY A 47 -8.87 3.85 -7.56
CA GLY A 47 -9.96 2.88 -7.51
C GLY A 47 -10.37 2.42 -8.90
N ILE A 48 -11.09 1.31 -8.94
CA ILE A 48 -11.73 0.79 -10.15
C ILE A 48 -13.23 0.76 -9.90
N LEU A 49 -13.96 1.47 -10.75
CA LEU A 49 -15.42 1.51 -10.73
C LEU A 49 -15.99 0.61 -11.82
N ASP A 50 -17.07 -0.07 -11.50
CA ASP A 50 -17.88 -0.81 -12.46
C ASP A 50 -19.35 -0.46 -12.23
N GLU A 51 -20.00 0.12 -13.23
CA GLU A 51 -21.38 0.59 -13.11
C GLU A 51 -21.60 1.49 -11.89
N GLY A 52 -20.63 2.35 -11.59
CA GLY A 52 -20.68 3.28 -10.48
C GLY A 52 -20.32 2.71 -9.12
N GLU A 53 -20.04 1.41 -9.03
CA GLU A 53 -19.65 0.77 -7.78
C GLU A 53 -18.14 0.58 -7.69
N LEU A 54 -17.56 0.83 -6.51
CA LEU A 54 -16.13 0.65 -6.27
C LEU A 54 -15.83 -0.84 -6.07
N MET A 55 -15.08 -1.41 -7.02
CA MET A 55 -14.75 -2.85 -7.05
C MET A 55 -13.35 -3.15 -6.52
N ALA A 56 -12.45 -2.18 -6.58
CA ALA A 56 -11.08 -2.37 -6.11
C ALA A 56 -10.47 -1.01 -5.76
N SER A 57 -9.49 -1.02 -4.88
CA SER A 57 -8.78 0.20 -4.48
C SER A 57 -7.34 -0.09 -4.11
N ILE A 58 -6.48 0.91 -4.29
CA ILE A 58 -5.12 0.95 -3.77
C ILE A 58 -4.91 2.28 -3.10
N GLN A 59 -4.33 2.25 -1.90
CA GLN A 59 -3.96 3.46 -1.16
C GLN A 59 -2.47 3.44 -0.85
N CYS A 60 -1.89 4.63 -0.79
CA CYS A 60 -0.49 4.83 -0.41
C CYS A 60 -0.42 5.90 0.69
N TRP A 61 0.54 5.76 1.60
CA TRP A 61 0.61 6.57 2.82
C TRP A 61 2.04 7.00 3.10
N PRO A 62 2.25 8.23 3.63
CA PRO A 62 3.59 8.63 4.06
C PRO A 62 3.98 7.92 5.35
N VAL A 63 5.15 7.27 5.35
CA VAL A 63 5.71 6.60 6.52
C VAL A 63 7.20 6.94 6.61
N ARG A 64 7.86 6.55 7.69
CA ARG A 64 9.28 6.75 7.91
C ARG A 64 9.93 5.54 8.57
N VAL A 65 11.20 5.35 8.25
CA VAL A 65 12.12 4.53 9.03
C VAL A 65 13.27 5.45 9.48
N GLY A 66 13.42 5.66 10.81
CA GLY A 66 14.32 6.70 11.28
C GLY A 66 13.93 8.06 10.73
N LYS A 67 14.87 8.71 10.04
CA LYS A 67 14.63 10.01 9.38
C LYS A 67 14.32 9.89 7.89
N ALA A 68 14.29 8.67 7.35
CA ALA A 68 14.09 8.45 5.93
C ALA A 68 12.60 8.34 5.60
N ASP A 69 12.17 9.10 4.60
CA ASP A 69 10.80 9.05 4.11
C ASP A 69 10.60 7.83 3.21
N LEU A 70 9.48 7.16 3.40
CA LEU A 70 9.03 6.05 2.59
C LEU A 70 7.53 6.21 2.29
N ILE A 71 7.05 5.42 1.34
CA ILE A 71 5.63 5.34 1.03
C ILE A 71 5.15 3.93 1.34
N LEU A 72 4.17 3.80 2.24
CA LEU A 72 3.51 2.52 2.50
C LEU A 72 2.47 2.28 1.41
N VAL A 73 2.60 1.18 0.69
CA VAL A 73 1.64 0.76 -0.33
C VAL A 73 0.65 -0.22 0.30
N GLY A 74 -0.63 0.10 0.22
CA GLY A 74 -1.70 -0.73 0.72
C GLY A 74 -2.68 0.05 1.60
N PRO A 75 -3.85 -0.50 1.84
CA PRO A 75 -4.27 -1.82 1.37
C PRO A 75 -4.55 -1.83 -0.14
N VAL A 76 -4.30 -2.98 -0.76
CA VAL A 76 -4.77 -3.27 -2.13
C VAL A 76 -5.99 -4.17 -1.94
N ALA A 77 -7.16 -3.63 -2.20
CA ALA A 77 -8.43 -4.30 -1.92
C ALA A 77 -9.16 -4.64 -3.22
N VAL A 78 -9.73 -5.83 -3.28
CA VAL A 78 -10.59 -6.26 -4.39
C VAL A 78 -11.87 -6.84 -3.79
N ALA A 79 -13.03 -6.43 -4.29
CA ALA A 79 -14.31 -6.93 -3.82
C ALA A 79 -14.33 -8.48 -3.87
N SER A 80 -14.95 -9.10 -2.88
CA SER A 80 -14.94 -10.56 -2.72
C SER A 80 -15.53 -11.29 -3.93
N ASN A 81 -16.47 -10.66 -4.64
CA ASN A 81 -17.09 -11.22 -5.85
C ASN A 81 -16.34 -10.89 -7.15
N ARG A 82 -15.19 -10.22 -7.07
CA ARG A 82 -14.41 -9.81 -8.24
C ARG A 82 -12.96 -10.30 -8.16
N GLN A 83 -12.69 -11.34 -7.39
CA GLN A 83 -11.37 -11.93 -7.28
C GLN A 83 -10.97 -12.62 -8.59
N ASN A 84 -9.66 -12.75 -8.81
CA ASN A 84 -9.08 -13.44 -9.98
C ASN A 84 -9.35 -12.78 -11.34
N GLU A 85 -9.74 -11.49 -11.33
CA GLU A 85 -9.92 -10.70 -12.57
C GLU A 85 -8.70 -9.81 -12.88
N GLY A 86 -7.67 -9.85 -12.06
CA GLY A 86 -6.46 -9.05 -12.27
C GLY A 86 -6.59 -7.59 -11.84
N LEU A 87 -7.61 -7.24 -11.03
CA LEU A 87 -7.83 -5.86 -10.61
C LEU A 87 -6.73 -5.33 -9.72
N GLY A 88 -6.22 -6.16 -8.80
CA GLY A 88 -5.09 -5.79 -7.94
C GLY A 88 -3.82 -5.51 -8.74
N THR A 89 -3.53 -6.34 -9.73
CA THR A 89 -2.40 -6.13 -10.65
C THR A 89 -2.55 -4.84 -11.43
N GLN A 90 -3.74 -4.58 -11.93
CA GLN A 90 -4.05 -3.35 -12.67
C GLN A 90 -3.79 -2.12 -11.80
N LEU A 91 -4.23 -2.14 -10.55
CA LEU A 91 -4.01 -1.04 -9.60
C LEU A 91 -2.54 -0.84 -9.27
N MET A 92 -1.80 -1.93 -9.05
CA MET A 92 -0.35 -1.84 -8.79
C MET A 92 0.37 -1.16 -9.96
N ARG A 93 0.04 -1.55 -11.19
CA ARG A 93 0.65 -0.94 -12.38
C ARG A 93 0.27 0.52 -12.54
N LEU A 94 -0.98 0.85 -12.29
CA LEU A 94 -1.46 2.23 -12.35
C LEU A 94 -0.74 3.11 -11.33
N MET A 95 -0.60 2.65 -10.11
CA MET A 95 0.11 3.35 -9.04
C MET A 95 1.59 3.54 -9.38
N LEU A 96 2.28 2.49 -9.83
CA LEU A 96 3.69 2.59 -10.19
C LEU A 96 3.91 3.50 -11.38
N HIS A 97 2.97 3.53 -12.34
CA HIS A 97 3.05 4.44 -13.48
C HIS A 97 2.87 5.90 -13.05
N ALA A 98 2.04 6.15 -12.04
CA ALA A 98 1.82 7.49 -11.52
C ALA A 98 2.98 8.00 -10.64
N ALA A 99 3.79 7.10 -10.09
CA ALA A 99 4.93 7.47 -9.25
C ALA A 99 6.02 8.16 -10.08
N THR A 100 6.67 9.16 -9.48
CA THR A 100 7.73 9.95 -10.12
C THR A 100 9.05 9.79 -9.34
N PRO A 101 10.19 10.23 -9.90
CA PRO A 101 11.46 10.20 -9.16
C PRO A 101 11.46 11.02 -7.86
N GLN A 102 10.52 11.96 -7.70
CA GLN A 102 10.38 12.73 -6.47
C GLN A 102 9.66 11.96 -5.36
N ASP A 103 8.96 10.88 -5.71
CA ASP A 103 8.30 10.04 -4.71
C ASP A 103 9.34 9.18 -3.99
N ALA A 104 9.17 9.03 -2.67
CA ALA A 104 10.06 8.22 -1.85
C ALA A 104 9.99 6.74 -2.23
N PRO A 105 10.99 5.93 -1.83
CA PRO A 105 10.90 4.48 -1.99
C PRO A 105 9.66 3.91 -1.33
N MET A 106 9.19 2.77 -1.83
CA MET A 106 7.94 2.16 -1.41
C MET A 106 8.17 0.93 -0.56
N VAL A 107 7.37 0.78 0.48
CA VAL A 107 7.39 -0.37 1.39
C VAL A 107 5.99 -0.94 1.48
N MET A 108 5.89 -2.25 1.66
CA MET A 108 4.59 -2.91 1.86
C MET A 108 4.75 -4.20 2.65
N ILE A 109 3.65 -4.65 3.24
CA ILE A 109 3.54 -5.97 3.84
C ILE A 109 2.75 -6.82 2.87
N GLY A 110 3.39 -7.83 2.28
CA GLY A 110 2.75 -8.64 1.26
C GLY A 110 3.50 -9.92 0.94
N ASP A 111 3.02 -10.61 -0.08
CA ASP A 111 3.58 -11.88 -0.54
C ASP A 111 4.74 -11.60 -1.51
N PRO A 112 5.98 -11.93 -1.16
CA PRO A 112 7.12 -11.68 -2.05
C PRO A 112 7.04 -12.44 -3.37
N GLU A 113 6.42 -13.61 -3.39
CA GLU A 113 6.25 -14.40 -4.61
C GLU A 113 5.35 -13.68 -5.62
N TYR A 114 4.40 -12.88 -5.14
CA TYR A 114 3.53 -12.08 -6.00
C TYR A 114 4.13 -10.71 -6.30
N TYR A 115 4.50 -9.95 -5.25
CA TYR A 115 4.91 -8.55 -5.41
C TYR A 115 6.33 -8.38 -5.94
N GLY A 116 7.12 -9.45 -5.99
CA GLY A 116 8.42 -9.44 -6.64
C GLY A 116 8.37 -9.02 -8.11
N ARG A 117 7.28 -9.32 -8.80
CA ARG A 117 7.06 -8.91 -10.20
C ARG A 117 6.99 -7.39 -10.38
N PHE A 118 6.74 -6.66 -9.29
CA PHE A 118 6.70 -5.20 -9.30
C PHE A 118 7.97 -4.57 -8.71
N GLY A 119 9.01 -5.36 -8.45
CA GLY A 119 10.27 -4.86 -7.93
C GLY A 119 10.36 -4.78 -6.41
N PHE A 120 9.44 -5.39 -5.68
CA PHE A 120 9.45 -5.43 -4.22
C PHE A 120 10.21 -6.66 -3.73
N SER A 121 11.07 -6.49 -2.73
CA SER A 121 11.80 -7.59 -2.11
C SER A 121 12.08 -7.33 -0.64
N SER A 122 12.38 -8.39 0.12
CA SER A 122 12.76 -8.30 1.54
C SER A 122 14.27 -8.24 1.75
N ASN A 123 15.06 -8.06 0.70
CA ASN A 123 16.53 -8.14 0.78
C ASN A 123 17.14 -7.08 1.69
N ASP A 124 16.55 -5.90 1.77
CA ASP A 124 17.13 -4.76 2.49
C ASP A 124 16.30 -4.30 3.69
N THR A 125 15.36 -5.11 4.16
CA THR A 125 14.44 -4.73 5.24
C THR A 125 14.71 -5.46 6.55
N SER A 126 15.73 -6.31 6.62
CA SER A 126 15.95 -7.21 7.77
C SER A 126 16.22 -6.48 9.08
N GLY A 127 16.78 -5.27 9.04
CA GLY A 127 17.06 -4.47 10.23
C GLY A 127 15.92 -3.57 10.68
N TRP A 128 14.81 -3.58 9.98
CA TRP A 128 13.66 -2.73 10.33
C TRP A 128 12.68 -3.47 11.20
N THR A 129 12.09 -2.76 12.16
CA THR A 129 11.04 -3.29 13.04
C THR A 129 9.75 -2.53 12.82
N LEU A 130 8.63 -3.15 13.19
CA LEU A 130 7.30 -2.60 13.05
C LEU A 130 6.62 -2.53 14.42
N PRO A 131 5.60 -1.67 14.59
CA PRO A 131 4.93 -1.49 15.88
C PRO A 131 3.92 -2.60 16.23
N GLY A 132 3.80 -3.63 15.43
CA GLY A 132 2.91 -4.76 15.65
C GLY A 132 3.48 -6.02 15.03
N PRO A 133 2.72 -7.13 15.01
CA PRO A 133 3.19 -8.39 14.43
C PRO A 133 3.49 -8.27 12.94
N TRP A 134 4.59 -8.87 12.50
CA TRP A 134 4.91 -8.99 11.07
C TRP A 134 5.83 -10.19 10.84
N GLU A 135 5.87 -10.64 9.60
CA GLU A 135 6.83 -11.64 9.16
C GLU A 135 7.92 -10.94 8.34
N SER A 136 9.18 -11.16 8.71
CA SER A 136 10.32 -10.48 8.08
C SER A 136 10.35 -10.66 6.55
N ARG A 137 10.03 -11.85 6.06
CA ARG A 137 10.02 -12.14 4.61
C ARG A 137 8.92 -11.39 3.86
N ARG A 138 7.91 -10.88 4.56
CA ARG A 138 6.78 -10.15 3.97
C ARG A 138 6.91 -8.64 4.06
N LEU A 139 7.96 -8.13 4.68
CA LEU A 139 8.26 -6.70 4.68
C LEU A 139 9.09 -6.40 3.43
N LEU A 140 8.47 -5.79 2.44
CA LEU A 140 9.03 -5.63 1.11
C LEU A 140 9.34 -4.18 0.81
N LEU A 141 10.46 -3.95 0.13
CA LEU A 141 10.93 -2.62 -0.30
C LEU A 141 11.10 -2.59 -1.81
N ARG A 142 10.66 -1.50 -2.42
CA ARG A 142 10.99 -1.14 -3.79
C ARG A 142 11.73 0.19 -3.79
N ASN A 143 13.02 0.13 -4.07
CA ASN A 143 13.90 1.30 -4.07
C ASN A 143 14.61 1.42 -5.42
N SER A 144 13.83 1.75 -6.46
CA SER A 144 14.30 1.76 -7.85
C SER A 144 15.33 2.84 -8.14
N HIS A 145 15.38 3.91 -7.34
CA HIS A 145 16.35 5.00 -7.51
C HIS A 145 17.53 4.90 -6.53
N MET A 146 17.64 3.79 -5.83
CA MET A 146 18.76 3.50 -4.93
C MET A 146 19.02 4.60 -3.91
N VAL A 147 17.96 5.12 -3.32
CA VAL A 147 18.04 6.12 -2.25
C VAL A 147 18.71 5.49 -1.03
N ALA A 148 19.63 6.21 -0.38
CA ALA A 148 20.28 5.72 0.83
C ALA A 148 19.25 5.64 1.97
N LEU A 149 19.12 4.46 2.60
CA LEU A 149 18.17 4.21 3.67
C LEU A 149 18.89 3.65 4.89
N PRO A 150 18.37 3.89 6.11
CA PRO A 150 18.94 3.28 7.32
C PRO A 150 18.89 1.76 7.23
N THR A 151 19.95 1.10 7.73
CA THR A 151 19.97 -0.37 7.80
C THR A 151 19.15 -0.90 8.99
N HIS A 152 18.89 -0.05 9.98
CA HIS A 152 18.13 -0.38 11.19
C HIS A 152 17.18 0.75 11.53
N GLY A 153 16.08 0.43 12.16
CA GLY A 153 15.12 1.41 12.65
C GLY A 153 13.71 0.86 12.73
N MET A 154 12.83 1.63 13.34
CA MET A 154 11.40 1.29 13.40
C MET A 154 10.65 2.03 12.30
N LEU A 155 9.86 1.29 11.55
CA LEU A 155 8.94 1.84 10.57
C LEU A 155 7.69 2.36 11.29
N GLY A 156 7.25 3.55 10.94
CA GLY A 156 6.08 4.16 11.55
C GLY A 156 5.53 5.30 10.70
N PRO A 157 4.49 5.99 11.21
CA PRO A 157 3.93 7.15 10.52
C PRO A 157 4.98 8.23 10.27
N ALA A 158 4.80 8.99 9.20
CA ALA A 158 5.75 10.03 8.79
C ALA A 158 5.78 11.24 9.71
N ASP A 159 4.90 11.30 10.65
CA ASP A 159 4.80 12.42 11.59
C ASP A 159 5.52 12.15 12.90
#